data_f5611435f5218b1f18524093a7e051df
#
_entry.id   f5611435f5218b1f18524093a7e051df
#
_cell.length_a   1.000
_cell.length_b   1.000
_cell.length_c   1.000
_cell.angle_alpha   90.00
_cell.angle_beta   90.00
_cell.angle_gamma   90.00
#
_symmetry.space_group_name_H-M   'P 1'
#
loop_
_entity.id
_entity.type
_entity.pdbx_description
1 polymer ?
#
loop_
_entity_poly.entity_id
_entity_poly.type
_entity_poly.pdbx_seq_one_letter_code
_entity_poly.pdbx_strand_id
1 'polypeptide(L)'
;SGVAIVEAILEHMNKQIREDKEVRKNLGLAIKEKDRKREILTTLGQVHYKRDYYQNKYDKSYVYLLDSAIGVRGYERIGDTLSAELLNMAAEVSYAQSSEIVTKGRVTRQSVRNHILKLEVPESMPKEIKKEVSELHIFADEDHVHMQKPSKKRGRKNRIVPLVTVTEGIQKESKGRNKTINAKHFTDEKFDTDNLWKSVEGYIGMAYDIEKEMTIYIHGDGGRWISNGLESFANVKRVMDGYHIGKRLYAFSKEFGRKEKLKIEKAIKEKDRSAVDNILQELLR
;
A
#
# COMPACT_ATOMS: atom_id res chain seq x y z
N SER A 1 -18.36 -6.60 -31.95
CA SER A 1 -17.42 -6.07 -30.93
C SER A 1 -17.65 -6.84 -29.63
N GLY A 2 -16.64 -6.94 -28.78
CA GLY A 2 -16.77 -7.59 -27.47
C GLY A 2 -17.90 -7.02 -26.61
N VAL A 3 -18.14 -5.70 -26.72
CA VAL A 3 -19.27 -5.02 -26.05
C VAL A 3 -20.61 -5.63 -26.49
N ALA A 4 -20.85 -5.81 -27.80
CA ALA A 4 -22.12 -6.35 -28.29
C ALA A 4 -22.39 -7.79 -27.80
N ILE A 5 -21.34 -8.58 -27.64
CA ILE A 5 -21.46 -9.94 -27.08
C ILE A 5 -21.89 -9.89 -25.59
N VAL A 6 -21.24 -9.01 -24.81
CA VAL A 6 -21.59 -8.82 -23.39
C VAL A 6 -23.02 -8.32 -23.24
N GLU A 7 -23.44 -7.35 -24.04
CA GLU A 7 -24.82 -6.80 -24.03
C GLU A 7 -25.84 -7.89 -24.35
N ALA A 8 -25.58 -8.73 -25.37
CA ALA A 8 -26.46 -9.84 -25.74
C ALA A 8 -26.55 -10.91 -24.62
N ILE A 9 -25.44 -11.21 -23.96
CA ILE A 9 -25.42 -12.14 -22.80
C ILE A 9 -26.26 -11.57 -21.65
N LEU A 10 -26.08 -10.29 -21.32
CA LEU A 10 -26.82 -9.66 -20.23
C LEU A 10 -28.32 -9.58 -20.51
N GLU A 11 -28.70 -9.31 -21.76
CA GLU A 11 -30.10 -9.34 -22.19
C GLU A 11 -30.71 -10.73 -22.06
N HIS A 12 -29.98 -11.76 -22.49
CA HIS A 12 -30.40 -13.14 -22.34
C HIS A 12 -30.56 -13.54 -20.87
N MET A 13 -29.58 -13.20 -20.00
CA MET A 13 -29.65 -13.47 -18.56
C MET A 13 -30.84 -12.76 -17.91
N ASN A 14 -31.09 -11.50 -18.24
CA ASN A 14 -32.27 -10.78 -17.69
C ASN A 14 -33.59 -11.45 -18.08
N LYS A 15 -33.68 -11.95 -19.32
CA LYS A 15 -34.84 -12.70 -19.80
C LYS A 15 -35.02 -14.02 -19.06
N GLN A 16 -33.94 -14.79 -18.88
CA GLN A 16 -33.98 -16.04 -18.10
C GLN A 16 -34.45 -15.81 -16.65
N ILE A 17 -33.86 -14.81 -15.96
CA ILE A 17 -34.26 -14.43 -14.60
C ILE A 17 -35.74 -14.04 -14.57
N ARG A 18 -36.22 -13.32 -15.58
CA ARG A 18 -37.63 -12.91 -15.72
C ARG A 18 -38.55 -14.11 -15.92
N GLU A 19 -38.15 -15.10 -16.68
CA GLU A 19 -38.94 -16.30 -17.02
C GLU A 19 -38.99 -17.33 -15.88
N ASP A 20 -37.95 -17.35 -15.02
CA ASP A 20 -37.91 -18.24 -13.85
C ASP A 20 -38.85 -17.77 -12.74
N LYS A 21 -40.16 -18.10 -12.93
CA LYS A 21 -41.25 -17.74 -12.00
C LYS A 21 -41.11 -18.45 -10.66
N GLU A 22 -40.55 -19.66 -10.67
CA GLU A 22 -40.46 -20.50 -9.46
C GLU A 22 -39.44 -19.94 -8.48
N VAL A 23 -38.23 -19.64 -8.96
CA VAL A 23 -37.20 -19.00 -8.14
C VAL A 23 -37.66 -17.65 -7.59
N ARG A 24 -38.29 -16.83 -8.41
CA ARG A 24 -38.81 -15.53 -7.94
C ARG A 24 -39.92 -15.69 -6.88
N LYS A 25 -40.80 -16.70 -7.03
CA LYS A 25 -41.85 -17.00 -6.04
C LYS A 25 -41.23 -17.43 -4.72
N ASN A 26 -40.23 -18.32 -4.76
CA ASN A 26 -39.55 -18.82 -3.58
C ASN A 26 -38.80 -17.69 -2.84
N LEU A 27 -38.22 -16.74 -3.56
CA LEU A 27 -37.57 -15.56 -3.00
C LEU A 27 -38.54 -14.45 -2.57
N GLY A 28 -39.87 -14.65 -2.78
CA GLY A 28 -40.87 -13.64 -2.48
C GLY A 28 -40.79 -12.37 -3.36
N LEU A 29 -40.22 -12.46 -4.55
CA LEU A 29 -39.95 -11.30 -5.41
C LEU A 29 -41.03 -11.09 -6.47
N ALA A 30 -41.52 -9.86 -6.57
CA ALA A 30 -42.43 -9.41 -7.63
C ALA A 30 -41.71 -8.38 -8.52
N ILE A 31 -41.96 -8.44 -9.84
CA ILE A 31 -41.44 -7.44 -10.77
C ILE A 31 -42.20 -6.14 -10.51
N LYS A 32 -41.44 -5.08 -10.19
CA LYS A 32 -41.95 -3.73 -10.02
C LYS A 32 -41.87 -2.91 -11.30
N GLU A 33 -40.75 -3.06 -12.02
CA GLU A 33 -40.50 -2.35 -13.28
C GLU A 33 -39.61 -3.22 -14.18
N LYS A 34 -39.93 -3.26 -15.45
CA LYS A 34 -39.14 -4.01 -16.46
C LYS A 34 -38.22 -3.10 -17.23
N ASP A 35 -37.14 -3.68 -17.74
CA ASP A 35 -36.25 -3.11 -18.76
C ASP A 35 -35.66 -1.73 -18.37
N ARG A 36 -35.37 -1.51 -17.08
CA ARG A 36 -34.65 -0.30 -16.64
C ARG A 36 -33.24 -0.29 -17.23
N LYS A 37 -32.92 0.78 -17.94
CA LYS A 37 -31.63 0.95 -18.57
C LYS A 37 -30.53 1.16 -17.55
N ARG A 38 -29.38 0.57 -17.80
CA ARG A 38 -28.13 0.77 -17.07
C ARG A 38 -26.95 0.77 -18.05
N GLU A 39 -25.90 1.47 -17.63
CA GLU A 39 -24.64 1.48 -18.33
C GLU A 39 -23.48 1.23 -17.33
N ILE A 40 -22.45 0.57 -17.80
CA ILE A 40 -21.22 0.33 -17.04
C ILE A 40 -20.02 0.43 -17.98
N LEU A 41 -18.98 1.13 -17.58
CA LEU A 41 -17.74 1.22 -18.32
C LEU A 41 -16.85 0.01 -17.94
N THR A 42 -16.44 -0.75 -18.94
CA THR A 42 -15.59 -1.93 -18.80
C THR A 42 -14.30 -1.77 -19.61
N THR A 43 -13.37 -2.70 -19.47
CA THR A 43 -12.15 -2.77 -20.30
C THR A 43 -12.45 -2.94 -21.79
N LEU A 44 -13.62 -3.51 -22.14
CA LEU A 44 -14.08 -3.66 -23.52
C LEU A 44 -14.72 -2.38 -24.08
N GLY A 45 -15.12 -1.45 -23.22
CA GLY A 45 -15.84 -0.22 -23.56
C GLY A 45 -17.11 -0.02 -22.74
N GLN A 46 -17.95 0.92 -23.18
CA GLN A 46 -19.23 1.21 -22.56
C GLN A 46 -20.25 0.12 -22.90
N VAL A 47 -20.75 -0.57 -21.89
CA VAL A 47 -21.78 -1.61 -22.01
C VAL A 47 -23.12 -1.04 -21.57
N HIS A 48 -24.15 -1.18 -22.40
CA HIS A 48 -25.52 -0.77 -22.12
C HIS A 48 -26.39 -2.00 -21.99
N TYR A 49 -27.13 -2.10 -20.91
CA TYR A 49 -28.03 -3.24 -20.68
C TYR A 49 -29.31 -2.85 -19.99
N LYS A 50 -30.31 -3.73 -20.09
CA LYS A 50 -31.60 -3.60 -19.43
C LYS A 50 -31.68 -4.61 -18.32
N ARG A 51 -32.32 -4.22 -17.22
CA ARG A 51 -32.51 -5.06 -16.04
C ARG A 51 -33.89 -4.83 -15.43
N ASP A 52 -34.44 -5.85 -14.82
CA ASP A 52 -35.70 -5.74 -14.14
C ASP A 52 -35.51 -5.34 -12.67
N TYR A 53 -36.43 -4.56 -12.16
CA TYR A 53 -36.46 -4.11 -10.79
C TYR A 53 -37.48 -4.91 -10.02
N TYR A 54 -37.08 -5.56 -8.96
CA TYR A 54 -37.90 -6.44 -8.16
C TYR A 54 -38.14 -5.85 -6.78
N GLN A 55 -39.33 -6.11 -6.23
CA GLN A 55 -39.67 -5.79 -4.85
C GLN A 55 -39.94 -7.08 -4.08
N ASN A 56 -39.30 -7.20 -2.91
CA ASN A 56 -39.62 -8.28 -1.97
C ASN A 56 -40.97 -8.03 -1.32
N LYS A 57 -41.86 -9.05 -1.32
CA LYS A 57 -43.20 -8.96 -0.79
C LYS A 57 -43.24 -8.90 0.74
N TYR A 58 -42.22 -9.44 1.41
CA TYR A 58 -42.18 -9.56 2.86
C TYR A 58 -41.63 -8.28 3.51
N ASP A 59 -40.42 -7.89 3.17
CA ASP A 59 -39.70 -6.75 3.79
C ASP A 59 -39.78 -5.45 2.99
N LYS A 60 -40.46 -5.49 1.82
CA LYS A 60 -40.58 -4.34 0.89
C LYS A 60 -39.26 -3.83 0.33
N SER A 61 -38.16 -4.53 0.54
CA SER A 61 -36.85 -4.18 -0.06
C SER A 61 -36.88 -4.31 -1.58
N TYR A 62 -35.89 -3.70 -2.22
CA TYR A 62 -35.79 -3.69 -3.67
C TYR A 62 -34.45 -4.26 -4.12
N VAL A 63 -34.45 -5.00 -5.23
CA VAL A 63 -33.26 -5.63 -5.79
C VAL A 63 -33.28 -5.65 -7.32
N TYR A 64 -32.09 -5.59 -7.92
CA TYR A 64 -31.86 -5.91 -9.31
C TYR A 64 -31.18 -7.28 -9.38
N LEU A 65 -31.92 -8.35 -9.67
CA LEU A 65 -31.38 -9.70 -9.68
C LEU A 65 -30.23 -9.87 -10.69
N LEU A 66 -30.32 -9.25 -11.86
CA LEU A 66 -29.25 -9.30 -12.84
C LEU A 66 -27.97 -8.67 -12.29
N ASP A 67 -28.05 -7.48 -11.69
CA ASP A 67 -26.87 -6.83 -11.11
C ASP A 67 -26.25 -7.69 -10.00
N SER A 68 -27.06 -8.31 -9.16
CA SER A 68 -26.59 -9.23 -8.13
C SER A 68 -25.90 -10.46 -8.72
N ALA A 69 -26.45 -11.01 -9.81
CA ALA A 69 -25.89 -12.18 -10.48
C ALA A 69 -24.51 -11.90 -11.14
N ILE A 70 -24.29 -10.68 -11.63
CA ILE A 70 -23.03 -10.27 -12.25
C ILE A 70 -22.10 -9.50 -11.30
N GLY A 71 -22.44 -9.42 -10.00
CA GLY A 71 -21.61 -8.77 -8.99
C GLY A 71 -21.55 -7.24 -9.07
N VAL A 72 -22.44 -6.58 -9.82
CA VAL A 72 -22.46 -5.13 -9.97
C VAL A 72 -23.23 -4.47 -8.84
N ARG A 73 -22.58 -3.62 -8.07
CA ARG A 73 -23.18 -2.93 -6.93
C ARG A 73 -24.07 -1.75 -7.34
N GLY A 74 -24.93 -1.31 -6.44
CA GLY A 74 -25.72 -0.11 -6.64
C GLY A 74 -24.85 1.11 -6.93
N TYR A 75 -25.24 1.93 -7.91
CA TYR A 75 -24.53 3.17 -8.33
C TYR A 75 -23.12 2.97 -8.91
N GLU A 76 -22.64 1.75 -9.07
CA GLU A 76 -21.36 1.46 -9.71
C GLU A 76 -21.44 1.71 -11.21
N ARG A 77 -20.48 2.49 -11.75
CA ARG A 77 -20.41 2.87 -13.16
C ARG A 77 -19.19 2.34 -13.89
N ILE A 78 -18.29 1.72 -13.14
CA ILE A 78 -17.00 1.20 -13.62
C ILE A 78 -16.92 -0.25 -13.19
N GLY A 79 -16.65 -1.16 -14.13
CA GLY A 79 -16.48 -2.58 -13.82
C GLY A 79 -15.19 -2.85 -13.02
N ASP A 80 -15.19 -3.91 -12.23
CA ASP A 80 -14.09 -4.23 -11.31
C ASP A 80 -12.74 -4.38 -12.01
N THR A 81 -12.70 -5.04 -13.17
CA THR A 81 -11.44 -5.20 -13.93
C THR A 81 -10.87 -3.85 -14.38
N LEU A 82 -11.71 -2.96 -14.90
CA LEU A 82 -11.28 -1.62 -15.30
C LEU A 82 -10.87 -0.78 -14.07
N SER A 83 -11.56 -0.95 -12.94
CA SER A 83 -11.19 -0.34 -11.68
C SER A 83 -9.80 -0.80 -11.23
N ALA A 84 -9.51 -2.11 -11.30
CA ALA A 84 -8.21 -2.66 -10.97
C ALA A 84 -7.08 -2.11 -11.88
N GLU A 85 -7.31 -1.99 -13.19
CA GLU A 85 -6.34 -1.39 -14.12
C GLU A 85 -6.06 0.07 -13.78
N LEU A 86 -7.11 0.86 -13.48
CA LEU A 86 -6.98 2.26 -13.06
C LEU A 86 -6.17 2.39 -11.76
N LEU A 87 -6.40 1.50 -10.78
CA LEU A 87 -5.71 1.51 -9.50
C LEU A 87 -4.24 1.10 -9.64
N ASN A 88 -3.95 0.06 -10.43
CA ASN A 88 -2.57 -0.35 -10.73
C ASN A 88 -1.79 0.78 -11.42
N MET A 89 -2.40 1.43 -12.39
CA MET A 89 -1.77 2.57 -13.07
C MET A 89 -1.60 3.77 -12.12
N ALA A 90 -2.54 4.00 -11.20
CA ALA A 90 -2.46 5.09 -10.23
C ALA A 90 -1.38 4.89 -9.15
N ALA A 91 -0.84 3.68 -9.00
CA ALA A 91 0.34 3.41 -8.17
C ALA A 91 1.64 3.93 -8.82
N GLU A 92 1.68 4.01 -10.16
CA GLU A 92 2.87 4.41 -10.93
C GLU A 92 2.84 5.88 -11.37
N VAL A 93 1.63 6.44 -11.60
CA VAL A 93 1.44 7.79 -12.14
C VAL A 93 0.35 8.56 -11.39
N SER A 94 0.19 9.85 -11.70
CA SER A 94 -0.89 10.65 -11.11
C SER A 94 -2.29 10.14 -11.50
N TYR A 95 -3.30 10.38 -10.66
CA TYR A 95 -4.68 9.97 -10.93
C TYR A 95 -5.24 10.50 -12.26
N ALA A 96 -4.81 11.69 -12.70
CA ALA A 96 -5.17 12.24 -13.97
C ALA A 96 -4.53 11.46 -15.13
N GLN A 97 -3.24 11.13 -15.01
CA GLN A 97 -2.53 10.32 -16.01
C GLN A 97 -3.04 8.89 -16.05
N SER A 98 -3.34 8.27 -14.90
CA SER A 98 -3.98 6.95 -14.83
C SER A 98 -5.30 6.95 -15.63
N SER A 99 -6.16 7.94 -15.37
CA SER A 99 -7.41 8.10 -16.11
C SER A 99 -7.19 8.25 -17.61
N GLU A 100 -6.25 9.09 -18.03
CA GLU A 100 -5.95 9.33 -19.45
C GLU A 100 -5.42 8.09 -20.14
N ILE A 101 -4.46 7.40 -19.54
CA ILE A 101 -3.83 6.20 -20.11
C ILE A 101 -4.83 5.05 -20.24
N VAL A 102 -5.58 4.76 -19.18
CA VAL A 102 -6.45 3.57 -19.11
C VAL A 102 -7.78 3.80 -19.81
N THR A 103 -8.37 4.98 -19.65
CA THR A 103 -9.75 5.25 -20.10
C THR A 103 -9.88 6.37 -21.12
N LYS A 104 -8.79 6.97 -21.57
CA LYS A 104 -8.78 8.18 -22.44
C LYS A 104 -9.62 9.30 -21.81
N GLY A 105 -9.46 9.52 -20.51
CA GLY A 105 -10.16 10.57 -19.77
C GLY A 105 -11.64 10.33 -19.49
N ARG A 106 -12.21 9.17 -19.84
CA ARG A 106 -13.63 8.85 -19.58
C ARG A 106 -13.96 8.73 -18.09
N VAL A 107 -13.00 8.32 -17.27
CA VAL A 107 -13.11 8.30 -15.81
C VAL A 107 -12.39 9.52 -15.25
N THR A 108 -13.02 10.28 -14.37
CA THR A 108 -12.37 11.47 -13.79
C THR A 108 -11.29 11.09 -12.77
N ARG A 109 -10.27 11.96 -12.60
CA ARG A 109 -9.26 11.81 -11.54
C ARG A 109 -9.88 11.65 -10.14
N GLN A 110 -11.04 12.30 -9.91
CA GLN A 110 -11.76 12.19 -8.65
C GLN A 110 -12.38 10.80 -8.46
N SER A 111 -12.87 10.19 -9.55
CA SER A 111 -13.37 8.81 -9.50
C SER A 111 -12.25 7.83 -9.19
N VAL A 112 -11.06 7.97 -9.81
CA VAL A 112 -9.88 7.14 -9.49
C VAL A 112 -9.55 7.26 -8.00
N ARG A 113 -9.43 8.48 -7.47
CA ARG A 113 -9.21 8.72 -6.04
C ARG A 113 -10.27 8.06 -5.15
N ASN A 114 -11.54 8.18 -5.52
CA ASN A 114 -12.64 7.60 -4.74
C ASN A 114 -12.59 6.06 -4.74
N HIS A 115 -12.13 5.43 -5.82
CA HIS A 115 -11.91 3.98 -5.85
C HIS A 115 -10.75 3.57 -4.92
N ILE A 116 -9.64 4.31 -4.92
CA ILE A 116 -8.51 4.08 -3.99
C ILE A 116 -8.99 4.16 -2.53
N LEU A 117 -9.78 5.17 -2.18
CA LEU A 117 -10.27 5.36 -0.81
C LEU A 117 -11.27 4.28 -0.35
N LYS A 118 -11.81 3.50 -1.28
CA LYS A 118 -12.70 2.36 -0.97
C LYS A 118 -11.97 1.03 -0.90
N LEU A 119 -10.68 1.00 -1.22
CA LEU A 119 -9.90 -0.23 -1.12
C LEU A 119 -9.80 -0.65 0.35
N GLU A 120 -10.29 -1.83 0.62
CA GLU A 120 -10.00 -2.54 1.85
C GLU A 120 -8.75 -3.39 1.59
N VAL A 121 -7.66 -3.06 2.28
CA VAL A 121 -6.45 -3.87 2.22
C VAL A 121 -6.65 -5.04 3.18
N PRO A 122 -6.72 -6.29 2.67
CA PRO A 122 -6.88 -7.42 3.56
C PRO A 122 -5.70 -7.51 4.51
N GLU A 123 -5.97 -7.79 5.77
CA GLU A 123 -4.92 -8.11 6.74
C GLU A 123 -4.11 -9.31 6.24
N SER A 124 -2.80 -9.28 6.50
CA SER A 124 -1.93 -10.38 6.12
C SER A 124 -2.35 -11.63 6.92
N MET A 125 -2.87 -12.63 6.23
CA MET A 125 -3.20 -13.90 6.88
C MET A 125 -1.91 -14.61 7.33
N PRO A 126 -1.90 -15.24 8.51
CA PRO A 126 -0.80 -16.08 8.94
C PRO A 126 -0.54 -17.15 7.89
N LYS A 127 0.73 -17.38 7.58
CA LYS A 127 1.10 -18.52 6.72
C LYS A 127 1.09 -19.79 7.58
N GLU A 128 0.51 -20.88 7.05
CA GLU A 128 0.53 -22.19 7.73
C GLU A 128 1.96 -22.70 7.95
N ILE A 129 2.87 -22.36 7.02
CA ILE A 129 4.31 -22.73 7.11
C ILE A 129 5.09 -21.42 7.19
N LYS A 130 5.75 -21.22 8.33
CA LYS A 130 6.66 -20.11 8.56
C LYS A 130 7.96 -20.31 7.77
N LYS A 131 8.49 -19.22 7.24
CA LYS A 131 9.71 -19.25 6.45
C LYS A 131 10.94 -19.19 7.34
N GLU A 132 11.92 -20.05 7.07
CA GLU A 132 13.24 -19.98 7.69
C GLU A 132 14.12 -19.00 6.91
N VAL A 133 14.70 -18.04 7.61
CA VAL A 133 15.68 -17.10 7.07
C VAL A 133 16.79 -16.85 8.10
N SER A 134 18.02 -16.71 7.64
CA SER A 134 19.17 -16.43 8.52
C SER A 134 19.25 -14.96 8.91
N GLU A 135 18.68 -14.07 8.08
CA GLU A 135 18.70 -12.63 8.34
C GLU A 135 17.46 -11.93 7.78
N LEU A 136 17.05 -10.86 8.46
CA LEU A 136 16.03 -9.92 8.01
C LEU A 136 16.58 -8.51 8.08
N HIS A 137 16.18 -7.67 7.13
CA HIS A 137 16.50 -6.25 7.11
C HIS A 137 15.23 -5.45 7.34
N ILE A 138 15.28 -4.54 8.30
CA ILE A 138 14.22 -3.58 8.59
C ILE A 138 14.76 -2.18 8.28
N PHE A 139 14.16 -1.50 7.33
CA PHE A 139 14.47 -0.11 7.04
C PHE A 139 13.42 0.76 7.69
N ALA A 140 13.83 1.69 8.54
CA ALA A 140 12.95 2.60 9.25
C ALA A 140 13.37 4.05 8.99
N ASP A 141 12.44 4.86 8.49
CA ASP A 141 12.64 6.27 8.14
C ASP A 141 11.34 7.05 8.31
N GLU A 142 11.43 8.37 8.25
CA GLU A 142 10.29 9.30 8.34
C GLU A 142 10.09 10.02 7.01
N ASP A 143 8.86 10.03 6.52
CA ASP A 143 8.50 10.85 5.36
C ASP A 143 7.66 12.07 5.77
N HIS A 144 7.91 13.19 5.10
CA HIS A 144 7.22 14.45 5.30
C HIS A 144 6.11 14.65 4.26
N VAL A 145 4.91 14.18 4.57
CA VAL A 145 3.76 14.29 3.68
C VAL A 145 3.13 15.68 3.76
N HIS A 146 3.01 16.34 2.62
CA HIS A 146 2.34 17.63 2.52
C HIS A 146 0.82 17.45 2.53
N MET A 147 0.18 17.88 3.62
CA MET A 147 -1.27 17.77 3.75
C MET A 147 -1.99 18.86 2.95
N GLN A 148 -2.95 18.46 2.11
CA GLN A 148 -3.87 19.39 1.47
C GLN A 148 -4.78 20.03 2.52
N LYS A 149 -4.92 21.37 2.48
CA LYS A 149 -5.76 22.10 3.43
C LYS A 149 -7.16 22.30 2.91
N PRO A 150 -8.16 22.28 3.80
CA PRO A 150 -9.43 22.93 3.50
C PRO A 150 -9.16 24.42 3.26
N SER A 151 -9.79 25.00 2.24
CA SER A 151 -9.49 26.27 1.55
C SER A 151 -9.45 27.57 2.40
N LYS A 152 -9.59 27.51 3.73
CA LYS A 152 -9.72 28.69 4.58
C LYS A 152 -8.67 28.87 5.70
N LYS A 153 -7.69 28.00 5.86
CA LYS A 153 -6.66 28.17 6.90
C LYS A 153 -5.26 28.33 6.31
N ARG A 154 -4.64 29.52 6.50
CA ARG A 154 -3.23 29.76 6.20
C ARG A 154 -2.32 28.96 7.14
N GLY A 155 -1.29 28.37 6.63
CA GLY A 155 -0.22 27.66 7.34
C GLY A 155 0.04 26.29 6.71
N ARG A 156 1.28 25.94 6.39
CA ARG A 156 1.69 24.61 5.94
C ARG A 156 1.68 23.69 7.17
N LYS A 157 1.00 22.56 7.09
CA LYS A 157 1.22 21.46 8.04
C LYS A 157 1.76 20.28 7.24
N ASN A 158 3.05 20.07 7.31
CA ASN A 158 3.63 18.80 6.94
C ASN A 158 3.26 17.81 8.04
N ARG A 159 2.87 16.63 7.66
CA ARG A 159 2.68 15.50 8.55
C ARG A 159 3.89 14.60 8.41
N ILE A 160 4.49 14.25 9.52
CA ILE A 160 5.53 13.23 9.57
C ILE A 160 4.83 11.88 9.61
N VAL A 161 5.22 10.98 8.73
CA VAL A 161 4.66 9.63 8.63
C VAL A 161 5.81 8.65 8.77
N PRO A 162 5.80 7.77 9.78
CA PRO A 162 6.82 6.74 9.93
C PRO A 162 6.61 5.67 8.88
N LEU A 163 7.69 5.21 8.27
CA LEU A 163 7.70 4.10 7.32
C LEU A 163 8.69 3.05 7.79
N VAL A 164 8.19 1.84 7.99
CA VAL A 164 9.02 0.67 8.30
C VAL A 164 8.85 -0.35 7.19
N THR A 165 9.96 -0.82 6.64
CA THR A 165 9.99 -1.83 5.58
C THR A 165 10.76 -3.04 6.05
N VAL A 166 10.10 -4.20 6.16
CA VAL A 166 10.72 -5.49 6.43
C VAL A 166 11.03 -6.19 5.11
N THR A 167 12.24 -6.70 4.93
CA THR A 167 12.67 -7.39 3.71
C THR A 167 13.68 -8.50 4.03
N GLU A 168 13.71 -9.52 3.20
CA GLU A 168 14.67 -10.64 3.29
C GLU A 168 16.05 -10.29 2.70
N GLY A 169 16.21 -9.09 2.18
CA GLY A 169 17.46 -8.62 1.61
C GLY A 169 17.27 -7.69 0.42
N ILE A 170 18.39 -7.39 -0.23
CA ILE A 170 18.45 -6.51 -1.41
C ILE A 170 19.12 -7.25 -2.55
N GLN A 171 18.44 -7.34 -3.68
CA GLN A 171 18.98 -7.89 -4.92
C GLN A 171 19.33 -6.79 -5.90
N LYS A 172 20.46 -6.94 -6.57
CA LYS A 172 20.85 -6.04 -7.66
C LYS A 172 20.02 -6.34 -8.91
N GLU A 173 19.23 -5.39 -9.35
CA GLU A 173 18.37 -5.54 -10.54
C GLU A 173 19.11 -5.09 -11.82
N SER A 174 19.84 -3.97 -11.76
CA SER A 174 20.63 -3.43 -12.86
C SER A 174 21.75 -2.50 -12.35
N LYS A 175 22.52 -1.91 -13.26
CA LYS A 175 23.59 -0.95 -12.86
C LYS A 175 22.96 0.24 -12.15
N GLY A 176 23.18 0.33 -10.83
CA GLY A 176 22.70 1.42 -9.98
C GLY A 176 21.27 1.27 -9.45
N ARG A 177 20.57 0.17 -9.73
CA ARG A 177 19.22 -0.10 -9.20
C ARG A 177 19.20 -1.40 -8.39
N ASN A 178 18.72 -1.30 -7.18
CA ASN A 178 18.51 -2.42 -6.28
C ASN A 178 17.00 -2.62 -6.05
N LYS A 179 16.62 -3.87 -5.80
CA LYS A 179 15.26 -4.27 -5.46
C LYS A 179 15.26 -5.01 -4.13
N THR A 180 14.31 -4.70 -3.27
CA THR A 180 14.08 -5.44 -2.03
C THR A 180 13.40 -6.78 -2.30
N ILE A 181 13.78 -7.81 -1.54
CA ILE A 181 13.23 -9.16 -1.67
C ILE A 181 12.11 -9.32 -0.64
N ASN A 182 10.91 -9.68 -1.10
CA ASN A 182 9.74 -9.93 -0.24
C ASN A 182 9.47 -8.79 0.77
N ALA A 183 9.49 -7.54 0.26
CA ALA A 183 9.28 -6.37 1.11
C ALA A 183 7.83 -6.27 1.61
N LYS A 184 7.69 -5.98 2.92
CA LYS A 184 6.43 -5.61 3.56
C LYS A 184 6.59 -4.25 4.20
N HIS A 185 5.66 -3.34 3.91
CA HIS A 185 5.68 -1.96 4.41
C HIS A 185 4.66 -1.76 5.52
N PHE A 186 5.04 -0.99 6.54
CA PHE A 186 4.21 -0.61 7.67
C PHE A 186 4.28 0.89 7.87
N THR A 187 3.18 1.50 8.22
CA THR A 187 3.07 2.93 8.50
C THR A 187 1.98 3.19 9.52
N ASP A 188 2.05 4.30 10.22
CA ASP A 188 1.01 4.74 11.14
C ASP A 188 0.66 6.21 10.90
N GLU A 189 -0.62 6.49 10.67
CA GLU A 189 -1.09 7.85 10.40
C GLU A 189 -0.95 8.80 11.59
N LYS A 190 -1.00 8.29 12.82
CA LYS A 190 -0.96 9.07 14.05
C LYS A 190 0.43 9.20 14.64
N PHE A 191 1.41 8.56 14.01
CA PHE A 191 2.78 8.41 14.52
C PHE A 191 2.80 7.64 15.86
N ASP A 192 1.91 6.66 16.00
CA ASP A 192 1.93 5.73 17.12
C ASP A 192 3.00 4.65 16.87
N THR A 193 4.21 4.96 17.31
CA THR A 193 5.39 4.14 17.05
C THR A 193 5.34 2.81 17.80
N ASP A 194 4.68 2.75 18.93
CA ASP A 194 4.56 1.51 19.71
C ASP A 194 3.62 0.51 19.02
N ASN A 195 2.49 0.96 18.51
CA ASN A 195 1.59 0.14 17.70
C ASN A 195 2.23 -0.25 16.37
N LEU A 196 3.01 0.65 15.76
CA LEU A 196 3.74 0.36 14.53
C LEU A 196 4.73 -0.79 14.74
N TRP A 197 5.57 -0.74 15.80
CA TRP A 197 6.53 -1.79 16.11
C TRP A 197 5.87 -3.11 16.51
N LYS A 198 4.75 -3.08 17.26
CA LYS A 198 3.95 -4.28 17.53
C LYS A 198 3.41 -4.93 16.25
N SER A 199 3.00 -4.12 15.27
CA SER A 199 2.53 -4.64 13.98
C SER A 199 3.67 -5.29 13.18
N VAL A 200 4.87 -4.72 13.22
CA VAL A 200 6.08 -5.28 12.60
C VAL A 200 6.47 -6.61 13.28
N GLU A 201 6.52 -6.63 14.61
CA GLU A 201 6.81 -7.82 15.41
C GLU A 201 5.80 -8.95 15.15
N GLY A 202 4.50 -8.61 15.18
CA GLY A 202 3.43 -9.55 14.87
C GLY A 202 3.56 -10.16 13.47
N TYR A 203 3.89 -9.35 12.46
CA TYR A 203 4.13 -9.83 11.10
C TYR A 203 5.34 -10.78 11.03
N ILE A 204 6.46 -10.40 11.66
CA ILE A 204 7.67 -11.24 11.66
C ILE A 204 7.36 -12.59 12.34
N GLY A 205 6.69 -12.59 13.49
CA GLY A 205 6.29 -13.80 14.20
C GLY A 205 5.29 -14.69 13.44
N MET A 206 4.47 -14.11 12.56
CA MET A 206 3.54 -14.87 11.70
C MET A 206 4.20 -15.40 10.43
N ALA A 207 5.14 -14.67 9.84
CA ALA A 207 5.70 -14.98 8.53
C ALA A 207 6.99 -15.82 8.59
N TYR A 208 7.74 -15.69 9.67
CA TYR A 208 9.08 -16.28 9.83
C TYR A 208 9.18 -17.17 11.07
N ASP A 209 10.04 -18.18 11.00
CA ASP A 209 10.35 -19.04 12.14
C ASP A 209 11.37 -18.37 13.05
N ILE A 210 10.87 -17.67 14.07
CA ILE A 210 11.67 -16.91 15.03
C ILE A 210 12.34 -17.79 16.10
N GLU A 211 12.01 -19.08 16.17
CA GLU A 211 12.66 -20.03 17.07
C GLU A 211 14.04 -20.45 16.56
N LYS A 212 14.30 -20.26 15.26
CA LYS A 212 15.60 -20.51 14.65
C LYS A 212 16.51 -19.29 14.75
N GLU A 213 17.82 -19.54 14.69
CA GLU A 213 18.82 -18.48 14.76
C GLU A 213 18.68 -17.54 13.57
N MET A 214 18.14 -16.34 13.83
CA MET A 214 17.93 -15.29 12.86
C MET A 214 18.51 -13.98 13.38
N THR A 215 19.23 -13.25 12.52
CA THR A 215 19.72 -11.91 12.84
C THR A 215 18.83 -10.85 12.18
N ILE A 216 18.36 -9.88 12.95
CA ILE A 216 17.59 -8.75 12.44
C ILE A 216 18.47 -7.50 12.36
N TYR A 217 18.58 -6.90 11.17
CA TYR A 217 19.31 -5.67 10.95
C TYR A 217 18.33 -4.50 10.85
N ILE A 218 18.35 -3.55 11.81
CA ILE A 218 17.54 -2.33 11.74
C ILE A 218 18.38 -1.19 11.19
N HIS A 219 18.00 -0.71 10.00
CA HIS A 219 18.61 0.38 9.28
C HIS A 219 17.84 1.68 9.52
N GLY A 220 18.51 2.75 9.89
CA GLY A 220 17.87 4.06 10.08
C GLY A 220 18.85 5.15 10.47
N ASP A 221 18.36 6.39 10.59
CA ASP A 221 19.14 7.57 10.94
C ASP A 221 19.50 7.69 12.43
N GLY A 222 18.90 6.83 13.25
CA GLY A 222 19.09 6.78 14.70
C GLY A 222 18.06 7.59 15.48
N GLY A 223 16.94 7.91 14.91
CA GLY A 223 15.79 8.48 15.60
C GLY A 223 15.40 7.64 16.83
N ARG A 224 14.91 8.32 17.88
CA ARG A 224 14.55 7.65 19.15
C ARG A 224 13.48 6.55 18.93
N TRP A 225 12.49 6.84 18.10
CA TRP A 225 11.41 5.89 17.80
C TRP A 225 11.91 4.63 17.03
N ILE A 226 12.99 4.77 16.23
CA ILE A 226 13.64 3.64 15.55
C ILE A 226 14.38 2.78 16.58
N SER A 227 14.97 3.43 17.59
CA SER A 227 15.67 2.72 18.67
C SER A 227 14.73 1.86 19.52
N ASN A 228 13.45 2.26 19.67
CA ASN A 228 12.44 1.45 20.36
C ASN A 228 12.24 0.09 19.69
N GLY A 229 12.35 0.03 18.36
CA GLY A 229 12.29 -1.25 17.61
C GLY A 229 13.41 -2.22 17.92
N LEU A 230 14.54 -1.75 18.46
CA LEU A 230 15.63 -2.64 18.90
C LEU A 230 15.24 -3.49 20.11
N GLU A 231 14.31 -3.04 20.93
CA GLU A 231 13.83 -3.72 22.12
C GLU A 231 12.83 -4.83 21.81
N SER A 232 12.25 -4.80 20.59
CA SER A 232 11.22 -5.76 20.16
C SER A 232 11.77 -7.14 19.76
N PHE A 233 13.09 -7.28 19.57
CA PHE A 233 13.67 -8.50 19.02
C PHE A 233 14.92 -8.97 19.79
N ALA A 234 15.12 -10.27 19.89
CA ALA A 234 16.21 -10.86 20.70
C ALA A 234 17.61 -10.70 20.09
N ASN A 235 17.75 -10.85 18.76
CA ASN A 235 19.05 -10.79 18.06
C ASN A 235 19.04 -9.68 17.02
N VAL A 236 19.27 -8.45 17.47
CA VAL A 236 19.19 -7.24 16.65
C VAL A 236 20.54 -6.58 16.49
N LYS A 237 20.84 -6.14 15.28
CA LYS A 237 21.98 -5.30 14.96
C LYS A 237 21.51 -3.99 14.35
N ARG A 238 21.94 -2.88 14.91
CA ARG A 238 21.65 -1.55 14.36
C ARG A 238 22.65 -1.23 13.25
N VAL A 239 22.12 -0.73 12.13
CA VAL A 239 22.90 -0.26 10.99
C VAL A 239 22.57 1.21 10.76
N MET A 240 23.57 2.06 10.89
CA MET A 240 23.42 3.48 10.56
C MET A 240 23.40 3.68 9.05
N ASP A 241 22.44 4.46 8.55
CA ASP A 241 22.36 4.82 7.14
C ASP A 241 23.60 5.61 6.69
N GLY A 242 24.19 5.19 5.57
CA GLY A 242 25.40 5.79 5.00
C GLY A 242 25.22 7.25 4.60
N TYR A 243 24.03 7.67 4.16
CA TYR A 243 23.72 9.07 3.87
C TYR A 243 23.82 9.93 5.14
N HIS A 244 23.23 9.49 6.24
CA HIS A 244 23.28 10.22 7.51
C HIS A 244 24.66 10.24 8.12
N ILE A 245 25.45 9.16 7.98
CA ILE A 245 26.86 9.16 8.34
C ILE A 245 27.61 10.23 7.51
N GLY A 246 27.44 10.23 6.20
CA GLY A 246 28.07 11.21 5.30
C GLY A 246 27.70 12.65 5.65
N LYS A 247 26.44 12.92 5.94
CA LYS A 247 25.92 14.23 6.36
C LYS A 247 26.57 14.69 7.67
N ARG A 248 26.68 13.82 8.66
CA ARG A 248 27.34 14.10 9.96
C ARG A 248 28.84 14.36 9.77
N LEU A 249 29.52 13.55 8.96
CA LEU A 249 30.93 13.74 8.63
C LEU A 249 31.19 15.03 7.83
N TYR A 250 30.25 15.45 6.99
CA TYR A 250 30.33 16.73 6.32
C TYR A 250 30.18 17.89 7.31
N ALA A 251 29.22 17.85 8.24
CA ALA A 251 29.07 18.85 9.29
C ALA A 251 30.35 18.92 10.15
N PHE A 252 30.84 17.76 10.58
CA PHE A 252 32.10 17.63 11.31
C PHE A 252 33.27 18.27 10.57
N SER A 253 33.37 18.07 9.24
CA SER A 253 34.48 18.66 8.45
C SER A 253 34.43 20.18 8.35
N LYS A 254 33.25 20.80 8.53
CA LYS A 254 33.14 22.27 8.57
C LYS A 254 33.67 22.85 9.88
N GLU A 255 33.60 22.11 10.95
CA GLU A 255 34.02 22.54 12.28
C GLU A 255 35.49 22.20 12.52
N PHE A 256 35.92 20.98 12.22
CA PHE A 256 37.26 20.45 12.56
C PHE A 256 38.18 20.28 11.35
N GLY A 257 37.70 20.56 10.16
CA GLY A 257 38.48 20.49 8.94
C GLY A 257 38.47 19.14 8.21
N ARG A 258 38.91 19.17 6.93
CA ARG A 258 38.89 18.01 6.03
C ARG A 258 39.81 16.87 6.49
N LYS A 259 40.95 17.23 7.06
CA LYS A 259 42.00 16.27 7.49
C LYS A 259 41.44 15.35 8.60
N GLU A 260 40.76 15.93 9.60
CA GLU A 260 40.18 15.19 10.72
C GLU A 260 39.01 14.35 10.26
N LYS A 261 38.15 14.85 9.35
CA LYS A 261 37.12 14.07 8.69
C LYS A 261 37.68 12.78 8.04
N LEU A 262 38.77 12.89 7.29
CA LEU A 262 39.37 11.73 6.61
C LEU A 262 39.91 10.68 7.61
N LYS A 263 40.43 11.11 8.76
CA LYS A 263 40.86 10.20 9.82
C LYS A 263 39.68 9.41 10.39
N ILE A 264 38.57 10.09 10.69
CA ILE A 264 37.32 9.42 11.19
C ILE A 264 36.72 8.52 10.12
N GLU A 265 36.64 8.96 8.86
CA GLU A 265 36.18 8.11 7.76
C GLU A 265 36.98 6.82 7.62
N LYS A 266 38.31 6.91 7.78
CA LYS A 266 39.19 5.74 7.76
C LYS A 266 38.89 4.82 8.93
N ALA A 267 38.85 5.35 10.15
CA ALA A 267 38.56 4.55 11.36
C ALA A 267 37.17 3.87 11.29
N ILE A 268 36.14 4.56 10.76
CA ILE A 268 34.80 3.96 10.55
C ILE A 268 34.88 2.80 9.53
N LYS A 269 35.60 2.97 8.41
CA LYS A 269 35.76 1.91 7.40
C LYS A 269 36.50 0.70 7.95
N GLU A 270 37.49 0.92 8.81
CA GLU A 270 38.26 -0.11 9.49
C GLU A 270 37.50 -0.69 10.70
N LYS A 271 36.32 -0.17 11.02
CA LYS A 271 35.49 -0.55 12.20
C LYS A 271 36.22 -0.38 13.52
N ASP A 272 37.19 0.54 13.56
CA ASP A 272 37.98 0.85 14.75
C ASP A 272 37.30 1.94 15.59
N ARG A 273 36.47 1.51 16.53
CA ARG A 273 35.78 2.40 17.45
C ARG A 273 36.73 3.18 18.34
N SER A 274 37.82 2.54 18.80
CA SER A 274 38.78 3.17 19.69
C SER A 274 39.50 4.32 19.00
N ALA A 275 39.87 4.17 17.71
CA ALA A 275 40.45 5.24 16.91
C ALA A 275 39.45 6.42 16.76
N VAL A 276 38.15 6.17 16.53
CA VAL A 276 37.15 7.24 16.47
C VAL A 276 37.08 7.98 17.80
N ASP A 277 36.98 7.26 18.92
CA ASP A 277 36.86 7.85 20.26
C ASP A 277 38.11 8.71 20.60
N ASN A 278 39.31 8.24 20.28
CA ASN A 278 40.55 8.96 20.50
C ASN A 278 40.60 10.27 19.68
N ILE A 279 40.23 10.24 18.39
CA ILE A 279 40.19 11.43 17.54
C ILE A 279 39.20 12.46 18.11
N LEU A 280 38.03 12.02 18.55
CA LEU A 280 37.03 12.93 19.15
C LEU A 280 37.52 13.51 20.48
N GLN A 281 38.17 12.74 21.32
CA GLN A 281 38.76 13.23 22.59
C GLN A 281 39.86 14.22 22.38
N GLU A 282 40.72 14.03 21.38
CA GLU A 282 41.79 14.99 21.03
C GLU A 282 41.24 16.34 20.54
N LEU A 283 40.10 16.34 19.84
CA LEU A 283 39.47 17.54 19.31
C LEU A 283 38.61 18.30 20.34
N LEU A 284 38.23 17.67 21.42
CA LEU A 284 37.45 18.27 22.50
C LEU A 284 38.31 18.85 23.64
N ARG A 285 39.63 18.67 23.56
CA ARG A 285 40.64 19.29 24.44
C ARG A 285 41.11 20.62 23.87
#